data_23b181c90e65adcb8900d667e9b5ebdf
#
_entry.id   23b181c90e65adcb8900d667e9b5ebdf
#
_cell.length_a   1.000
_cell.length_b   1.000
_cell.length_c   1.000
_cell.angle_alpha   90.00
_cell.angle_beta   90.00
_cell.angle_gamma   90.00
#
_symmetry.space_group_name_H-M   'P 1'
#
loop_
_entity.id
_entity.type
_entity.pdbx_description
1 polymer ?
#
loop_
_entity_poly.entity_id
_entity_poly.type
_entity_poly.pdbx_seq_one_letter_code
_entity_poly.pdbx_strand_id
1 'polypeptide(L)'
;MKQAIFSLVALMLVAGMVQARNIDLVTLPPRQTVQLTIYNSEDLTLVRETRSITFKKGVNRIEFSWANTLIDPTSAYFRPLAQEDQIEVLDTTFPLDRPQVLIWNVESKFEGQVAVEVSYFTSGISWSADYVMITDAGETKAGVEGYVTVVNNSGEDYEGAQVRLVVGTINLVEKIAQLAQGGRPPTTETAPSAGATGRAMRKAVAEAEPGTGGGAFFGAGDAKAPPKIVKEGLSEYFIFTVGGQQTVKTGWSQRMVSFRSRDVPFEILYRYRPHQYGPAPVRFFILANDAEHKMGESPLPDGIIRVFRENGKDGLSFFVAQSTKYIPIKEKIELNVGTDDQIVYERVVLDLTRQSFIYDENPPPPSRVVGWDETRKWQEQVRNYRAKPIKIEIRHVLPGDVDFSIEAGQAQGLKLFDFRTPEYVMNVPARKTLKWLSEGTFHLGRNQKQNRVQLKTP
;
A
#
# COMPACT_ATOMS: atom_id res chain seq x y z
N MET A 1 67.11 -7.39 -65.44
CA MET A 1 66.05 -6.34 -65.20
C MET A 1 64.64 -6.75 -65.55
N LYS A 2 64.36 -7.74 -66.41
CA LYS A 2 62.96 -8.15 -66.76
C LYS A 2 62.26 -9.05 -65.67
N GLN A 3 63.02 -9.80 -64.83
CA GLN A 3 62.44 -10.63 -63.79
C GLN A 3 62.05 -9.89 -62.48
N ALA A 4 62.70 -8.78 -62.19
CA ALA A 4 62.38 -7.97 -61.00
C ALA A 4 61.07 -7.16 -61.15
N ILE A 5 60.66 -6.84 -62.36
CA ILE A 5 59.43 -6.10 -62.64
C ILE A 5 58.20 -6.99 -62.53
N PHE A 6 58.27 -8.28 -62.85
CA PHE A 6 57.17 -9.23 -62.71
C PHE A 6 56.84 -9.54 -61.27
N SER A 7 57.83 -9.60 -60.38
CA SER A 7 57.62 -9.85 -58.95
C SER A 7 56.98 -8.63 -58.22
N LEU A 8 57.24 -7.41 -58.69
CA LEU A 8 56.68 -6.21 -58.07
C LEU A 8 55.21 -5.99 -58.46
N VAL A 9 54.82 -6.39 -59.68
CA VAL A 9 53.42 -6.31 -60.14
C VAL A 9 52.55 -7.38 -59.53
N ALA A 10 53.11 -8.59 -59.26
CA ALA A 10 52.39 -9.66 -58.54
C ALA A 10 52.16 -9.35 -57.04
N LEU A 11 53.07 -8.57 -56.40
CA LEU A 11 52.91 -8.13 -55.03
C LEU A 11 51.88 -6.98 -54.84
N MET A 12 51.67 -6.15 -55.88
CA MET A 12 50.65 -5.10 -55.86
C MET A 12 49.23 -5.61 -56.12
N LEU A 13 49.04 -6.78 -56.68
CA LEU A 13 47.71 -7.38 -56.95
C LEU A 13 47.09 -8.15 -55.80
N VAL A 14 47.84 -8.42 -54.73
CA VAL A 14 47.32 -9.08 -53.50
C VAL A 14 46.94 -8.08 -52.40
N ALA A 15 47.32 -6.80 -52.55
CA ALA A 15 46.99 -5.75 -51.57
C ALA A 15 45.57 -5.11 -51.74
N GLY A 16 44.74 -5.67 -52.59
CA GLY A 16 43.45 -5.11 -52.88
C GLY A 16 42.30 -6.02 -52.57
N MET A 17 41.90 -6.19 -51.31
CA MET A 17 40.53 -6.47 -50.83
C MET A 17 40.50 -6.73 -49.32
N VAL A 18 41.02 -5.81 -48.55
CA VAL A 18 40.46 -5.60 -47.22
C VAL A 18 39.36 -4.58 -47.38
N GLN A 19 38.17 -5.02 -47.77
CA GLN A 19 36.98 -4.22 -47.60
C GLN A 19 36.78 -4.08 -46.09
N ALA A 20 37.18 -2.92 -45.57
CA ALA A 20 36.72 -2.50 -44.27
C ALA A 20 35.17 -2.46 -44.34
N ARG A 21 34.47 -3.45 -43.80
CA ARG A 21 33.04 -3.36 -43.58
C ARG A 21 32.84 -2.18 -42.63
N ASN A 22 32.38 -1.06 -43.19
CA ASN A 22 31.83 0.01 -42.39
C ASN A 22 30.66 -0.61 -41.60
N ILE A 23 30.89 -0.91 -40.36
CA ILE A 23 29.84 -1.27 -39.45
C ILE A 23 29.20 0.02 -39.01
N ASP A 24 28.12 0.42 -39.65
CA ASP A 24 27.30 1.56 -39.23
C ASP A 24 26.60 1.19 -37.94
N LEU A 25 27.23 1.50 -36.80
CA LEU A 25 26.65 1.39 -35.48
C LEU A 25 25.84 2.65 -35.18
N VAL A 26 24.54 2.52 -35.03
CA VAL A 26 23.64 3.64 -34.73
C VAL A 26 23.35 3.63 -33.20
N THR A 27 23.84 4.66 -32.53
CA THR A 27 23.43 4.92 -31.13
C THR A 27 21.99 5.40 -31.10
N LEU A 28 21.21 4.98 -30.14
CA LEU A 28 19.82 5.39 -30.00
C LEU A 28 19.69 6.92 -29.87
N PRO A 29 18.84 7.56 -30.67
CA PRO A 29 18.54 9.00 -30.57
C PRO A 29 17.86 9.33 -29.22
N PRO A 30 17.79 10.62 -28.84
CA PRO A 30 17.05 11.04 -27.66
C PRO A 30 15.60 10.55 -27.63
N ARG A 31 15.07 10.33 -26.43
CA ARG A 31 13.67 9.96 -26.19
C ARG A 31 12.73 11.08 -26.67
N GLN A 32 11.66 10.69 -27.36
CA GLN A 32 10.54 11.59 -27.70
C GLN A 32 9.47 11.56 -26.61
N THR A 33 9.15 10.36 -26.14
CA THR A 33 8.22 10.16 -25.02
C THR A 33 8.76 9.07 -24.10
N VAL A 34 8.35 9.11 -22.82
CA VAL A 34 8.63 8.05 -21.87
C VAL A 34 7.42 7.82 -20.97
N GLN A 35 7.12 6.54 -20.69
CA GLN A 35 6.10 6.09 -19.77
C GLN A 35 6.74 5.17 -18.75
N LEU A 36 6.47 5.42 -17.47
CA LEU A 36 6.87 4.58 -16.34
C LEU A 36 5.64 3.88 -15.79
N THR A 37 5.64 2.56 -15.74
CA THR A 37 4.63 1.78 -15.01
C THR A 37 5.32 1.13 -13.83
N ILE A 38 5.05 1.63 -12.61
CA ILE A 38 5.77 1.29 -11.39
C ILE A 38 4.96 0.27 -10.59
N TYR A 39 5.54 -0.91 -10.38
CA TYR A 39 4.97 -2.02 -9.62
C TYR A 39 5.62 -2.08 -8.25
N ASN A 40 4.96 -1.55 -7.26
CA ASN A 40 5.60 -1.32 -5.95
C ASN A 40 5.90 -2.59 -5.14
N SER A 41 5.14 -3.67 -5.37
CA SER A 41 5.29 -4.91 -4.62
C SER A 41 6.62 -5.62 -4.87
N GLU A 42 7.28 -5.37 -6.01
CA GLU A 42 8.40 -6.18 -6.50
C GLU A 42 9.66 -5.38 -6.89
N ASP A 43 9.73 -4.08 -6.58
CA ASP A 43 10.80 -3.20 -7.04
C ASP A 43 11.01 -3.29 -8.57
N LEU A 44 9.91 -3.24 -9.29
CA LEU A 44 9.85 -3.40 -10.74
C LEU A 44 9.21 -2.19 -11.39
N THR A 45 9.84 -1.67 -12.43
CA THR A 45 9.26 -0.62 -13.28
C THR A 45 9.40 -0.99 -14.75
N LEU A 46 8.28 -1.04 -15.46
CA LEU A 46 8.27 -1.11 -16.92
C LEU A 46 8.46 0.30 -17.47
N VAL A 47 9.55 0.50 -18.18
CA VAL A 47 9.82 1.71 -18.97
C VAL A 47 9.42 1.44 -20.41
N ARG A 48 8.66 2.35 -21.00
CA ARG A 48 8.33 2.36 -22.43
C ARG A 48 8.68 3.73 -22.99
N GLU A 49 9.53 3.77 -23.98
CA GLU A 49 9.98 5.01 -24.59
C GLU A 49 9.86 4.95 -26.10
N THR A 50 9.52 6.09 -26.72
CA THR A 50 9.53 6.20 -28.17
C THR A 50 10.73 7.02 -28.62
N ARG A 51 11.32 6.57 -29.71
CA ARG A 51 12.48 7.22 -30.37
C ARG A 51 12.28 7.21 -31.87
N SER A 52 12.95 8.11 -32.57
CA SER A 52 12.87 8.16 -34.01
C SER A 52 14.21 7.74 -34.62
N ILE A 53 14.23 6.60 -35.29
CA ILE A 53 15.44 6.02 -35.91
C ILE A 53 15.38 6.14 -37.41
N THR A 54 16.50 6.49 -38.02
CA THR A 54 16.66 6.46 -39.48
C THR A 54 17.24 5.13 -39.92
N PHE A 55 16.47 4.36 -40.67
CA PHE A 55 16.86 3.08 -41.22
C PHE A 55 17.44 3.25 -42.65
N LYS A 56 18.43 2.42 -42.96
CA LYS A 56 18.92 2.14 -44.30
C LYS A 56 18.43 0.76 -44.75
N LYS A 57 18.31 0.54 -46.06
CA LYS A 57 18.00 -0.80 -46.59
C LYS A 57 19.09 -1.79 -46.19
N GLY A 58 18.70 -3.00 -45.77
CA GLY A 58 19.58 -4.05 -45.27
C GLY A 58 19.70 -4.04 -43.76
N VAL A 59 20.79 -4.59 -43.24
CA VAL A 59 20.99 -4.77 -41.79
C VAL A 59 21.47 -3.47 -41.12
N ASN A 60 20.70 -2.99 -40.17
CA ASN A 60 21.01 -1.87 -39.29
C ASN A 60 21.40 -2.40 -37.93
N ARG A 61 22.51 -1.93 -37.36
CA ARG A 61 22.95 -2.30 -36.00
C ARG A 61 22.64 -1.14 -35.05
N ILE A 62 21.73 -1.38 -34.12
CA ILE A 62 21.22 -0.33 -33.20
C ILE A 62 21.75 -0.65 -31.81
N GLU A 63 22.57 0.25 -31.28
CA GLU A 63 23.16 0.12 -29.95
C GLU A 63 22.27 0.76 -28.88
N PHE A 64 21.98 0.02 -27.82
CA PHE A 64 21.36 0.49 -26.60
C PHE A 64 22.32 0.28 -25.43
N SER A 65 22.65 1.35 -24.73
CA SER A 65 23.52 1.30 -23.55
C SER A 65 22.83 1.91 -22.33
N TRP A 66 23.13 1.36 -21.13
CA TRP A 66 22.51 1.73 -19.87
C TRP A 66 23.50 1.83 -18.71
N ALA A 67 24.64 2.44 -18.93
CA ALA A 67 25.70 2.58 -17.94
C ALA A 67 25.17 3.20 -16.62
N ASN A 68 25.51 2.54 -15.49
CA ASN A 68 25.12 2.93 -14.12
C ASN A 68 23.61 2.93 -13.84
N THR A 69 22.81 2.16 -14.58
CA THR A 69 21.38 1.98 -14.36
C THR A 69 21.04 0.55 -14.00
N LEU A 70 19.87 0.35 -13.37
CA LEU A 70 19.40 -0.96 -12.90
C LEU A 70 18.46 -1.63 -13.92
N ILE A 71 18.82 -1.59 -15.21
CA ILE A 71 18.03 -2.19 -16.29
C ILE A 71 18.29 -3.69 -16.35
N ASP A 72 17.22 -4.48 -16.51
CA ASP A 72 17.30 -5.89 -16.88
C ASP A 72 17.54 -6.01 -18.40
N PRO A 73 18.73 -6.39 -18.86
CA PRO A 73 19.05 -6.47 -20.27
C PRO A 73 18.21 -7.51 -21.02
N THR A 74 17.74 -8.55 -20.34
CA THR A 74 16.95 -9.63 -20.98
C THR A 74 15.51 -9.20 -21.26
N SER A 75 15.05 -8.14 -20.61
CA SER A 75 13.71 -7.57 -20.79
C SER A 75 13.64 -6.52 -21.90
N ALA A 76 14.80 -6.12 -22.45
CA ALA A 76 14.84 -5.07 -23.45
C ALA A 76 14.21 -5.54 -24.78
N TYR A 77 13.14 -4.85 -25.17
CA TYR A 77 12.35 -5.17 -26.35
C TYR A 77 12.29 -3.97 -27.28
N PHE A 78 12.51 -4.23 -28.57
CA PHE A 78 12.50 -3.23 -29.63
C PHE A 78 11.36 -3.51 -30.60
N ARG A 79 10.54 -2.48 -30.90
CA ARG A 79 9.42 -2.61 -31.82
C ARG A 79 9.28 -1.36 -32.71
N PRO A 80 9.27 -1.50 -34.06
CA PRO A 80 8.84 -0.41 -34.93
C PRO A 80 7.37 -0.07 -34.66
N LEU A 81 7.02 1.20 -34.71
CA LEU A 81 5.63 1.67 -34.57
C LEU A 81 4.98 1.99 -35.94
N ALA A 82 5.77 1.92 -36.98
CA ALA A 82 5.33 2.04 -38.35
C ALA A 82 6.23 1.17 -39.25
N GLN A 83 5.73 0.80 -40.44
CA GLN A 83 6.47 -0.06 -41.41
C GLN A 83 6.82 -1.45 -40.78
N GLU A 84 5.99 -1.99 -39.92
CA GLU A 84 6.23 -3.25 -39.18
C GLU A 84 6.53 -4.42 -40.13
N ASP A 85 5.85 -4.49 -41.28
CA ASP A 85 6.06 -5.54 -42.30
C ASP A 85 7.41 -5.39 -43.08
N GLN A 86 8.11 -4.27 -42.94
CA GLN A 86 9.34 -3.94 -43.65
C GLN A 86 10.57 -3.89 -42.75
N ILE A 87 10.38 -3.96 -41.42
CA ILE A 87 11.45 -3.82 -40.43
C ILE A 87 11.35 -5.01 -39.46
N GLU A 88 12.37 -5.85 -39.45
CA GLU A 88 12.42 -7.08 -38.64
C GLU A 88 13.68 -7.11 -37.78
N VAL A 89 13.52 -7.43 -36.49
CA VAL A 89 14.63 -7.69 -35.56
C VAL A 89 15.13 -9.12 -35.80
N LEU A 90 16.33 -9.27 -36.33
CA LEU A 90 16.93 -10.57 -36.60
C LEU A 90 17.41 -11.26 -35.34
N ASP A 91 18.20 -10.53 -34.55
CA ASP A 91 18.74 -10.98 -33.28
C ASP A 91 19.13 -9.82 -32.36
N THR A 92 19.49 -10.18 -31.12
CA THR A 92 20.04 -9.27 -30.11
C THR A 92 21.39 -9.80 -29.65
N THR A 93 22.42 -8.99 -29.77
CA THR A 93 23.79 -9.35 -29.37
C THR A 93 24.19 -8.61 -28.11
N PHE A 94 24.82 -9.33 -27.15
CA PHE A 94 25.36 -8.78 -25.91
C PHE A 94 26.89 -8.84 -25.96
N PRO A 95 27.61 -7.73 -26.22
CA PRO A 95 29.06 -7.72 -26.25
C PRO A 95 29.67 -8.05 -24.89
N LEU A 96 30.54 -9.05 -24.80
CA LEU A 96 31.14 -9.47 -23.53
C LEU A 96 32.13 -8.47 -22.94
N ASP A 97 32.71 -7.64 -23.79
CA ASP A 97 33.64 -6.55 -23.43
C ASP A 97 32.91 -5.25 -22.99
N ARG A 98 31.60 -5.18 -23.19
CA ARG A 98 30.75 -4.04 -22.82
C ARG A 98 29.48 -4.53 -22.12
N PRO A 99 29.53 -4.80 -20.81
CA PRO A 99 28.47 -5.51 -20.08
C PRO A 99 27.13 -4.74 -19.96
N GLN A 100 27.13 -3.43 -20.21
CA GLN A 100 25.92 -2.58 -20.16
C GLN A 100 25.53 -2.05 -21.55
N VAL A 101 25.69 -2.91 -22.56
CA VAL A 101 25.35 -2.62 -23.94
C VAL A 101 24.69 -3.83 -24.57
N LEU A 102 23.65 -3.60 -25.36
CA LEU A 102 23.14 -4.58 -26.31
C LEU A 102 23.06 -3.95 -27.71
N ILE A 103 23.03 -4.79 -28.72
CA ILE A 103 22.92 -4.39 -30.11
C ILE A 103 21.81 -5.21 -30.75
N TRP A 104 20.78 -4.53 -31.24
CA TRP A 104 19.78 -5.14 -32.12
C TRP A 104 20.30 -5.14 -33.56
N ASN A 105 20.31 -6.31 -34.19
CA ASN A 105 20.51 -6.44 -35.61
C ASN A 105 19.14 -6.42 -36.30
N VAL A 106 18.84 -5.33 -37.00
CA VAL A 106 17.51 -5.06 -37.59
C VAL A 106 17.64 -5.02 -39.11
N GLU A 107 16.94 -5.92 -39.77
CA GLU A 107 16.82 -5.88 -41.24
C GLU A 107 15.69 -4.91 -41.63
N SER A 108 15.98 -4.01 -42.58
CA SER A 108 15.00 -3.08 -43.11
C SER A 108 14.94 -3.13 -44.63
N LYS A 109 13.74 -3.34 -45.17
CA LYS A 109 13.43 -3.16 -46.58
C LYS A 109 13.08 -1.70 -46.91
N PHE A 110 12.82 -0.89 -45.86
CA PHE A 110 12.48 0.52 -45.88
C PHE A 110 13.72 1.39 -45.68
N GLU A 111 13.76 2.54 -46.28
CA GLU A 111 14.77 3.57 -46.03
C GLU A 111 14.09 4.88 -45.63
N GLY A 112 14.47 5.40 -44.46
CA GLY A 112 13.90 6.62 -43.90
C GLY A 112 13.73 6.56 -42.39
N GLN A 113 13.10 7.60 -41.85
CA GLN A 113 12.89 7.77 -40.42
C GLN A 113 11.60 7.05 -39.95
N VAL A 114 11.72 6.26 -38.92
CA VAL A 114 10.61 5.50 -38.33
C VAL A 114 10.59 5.70 -36.80
N ALA A 115 9.40 5.91 -36.24
CA ALA A 115 9.21 5.89 -34.81
C ALA A 115 9.27 4.43 -34.30
N VAL A 116 10.06 4.20 -33.25
CA VAL A 116 10.23 2.90 -32.62
C VAL A 116 9.90 3.00 -31.13
N GLU A 117 9.40 1.91 -30.57
CA GLU A 117 9.24 1.73 -29.13
C GLU A 117 10.37 0.87 -28.61
N VAL A 118 11.02 1.34 -27.54
CA VAL A 118 11.96 0.55 -26.74
C VAL A 118 11.32 0.39 -25.37
N SER A 119 11.15 -0.85 -24.93
CA SER A 119 10.62 -1.15 -23.61
C SER A 119 11.56 -2.08 -22.84
N TYR A 120 11.66 -1.87 -21.53
CA TYR A 120 12.52 -2.66 -20.66
C TYR A 120 12.04 -2.56 -19.22
N PHE A 121 12.45 -3.51 -18.41
CA PHE A 121 12.29 -3.44 -16.97
C PHE A 121 13.52 -2.83 -16.29
N THR A 122 13.26 -2.05 -15.26
CA THR A 122 14.29 -1.51 -14.36
C THR A 122 13.83 -1.66 -12.90
N SER A 123 14.79 -1.65 -11.98
CA SER A 123 14.52 -1.55 -10.54
C SER A 123 14.98 -0.22 -9.98
N GLY A 124 14.80 0.00 -8.68
CA GLY A 124 15.20 1.23 -8.00
C GLY A 124 14.20 2.38 -8.14
N ILE A 125 13.02 2.17 -8.75
CA ILE A 125 11.92 3.13 -8.73
C ILE A 125 10.78 2.54 -7.91
N SER A 126 10.38 3.25 -6.87
CA SER A 126 9.30 2.84 -5.98
C SER A 126 8.32 3.98 -5.74
N TRP A 127 7.16 3.66 -5.20
CA TRP A 127 6.20 4.66 -4.78
C TRP A 127 5.51 4.24 -3.48
N SER A 128 4.95 5.21 -2.77
CA SER A 128 4.14 4.99 -1.57
C SER A 128 2.99 5.98 -1.53
N ALA A 129 1.88 5.56 -0.88
CA ALA A 129 0.76 6.45 -0.61
C ALA A 129 0.82 6.96 0.83
N ASP A 130 0.38 8.19 1.03
CA ASP A 130 0.12 8.74 2.35
C ASP A 130 -1.12 9.64 2.32
N TYR A 131 -1.79 9.74 3.48
CA TYR A 131 -3.07 10.42 3.62
C TYR A 131 -3.01 11.41 4.77
N VAL A 132 -3.72 12.51 4.61
CA VAL A 132 -3.93 13.51 5.66
C VAL A 132 -5.43 13.71 5.85
N MET A 133 -5.90 13.52 7.07
CA MET A 133 -7.27 13.81 7.48
C MET A 133 -7.25 14.96 8.48
N ILE A 134 -7.94 16.05 8.18
CA ILE A 134 -8.06 17.22 9.06
C ILE A 134 -9.53 17.41 9.39
N THR A 135 -9.89 17.19 10.66
CA THR A 135 -11.26 17.43 11.12
C THR A 135 -11.46 18.90 11.50
N ASP A 136 -12.69 19.37 11.36
CA ASP A 136 -13.09 20.64 11.93
C ASP A 136 -12.96 20.62 13.48
N ALA A 137 -12.92 21.80 14.11
CA ALA A 137 -12.85 21.92 15.56
C ALA A 137 -14.03 21.22 16.27
N GLY A 138 -15.17 21.14 15.59
CA GLY A 138 -16.36 20.46 16.02
C GLY A 138 -16.34 18.94 15.85
N GLU A 139 -15.38 18.37 15.17
CA GLU A 139 -15.33 16.91 14.84
C GLU A 139 -16.64 16.43 14.19
N THR A 140 -17.12 17.16 13.18
CA THR A 140 -18.36 16.83 12.45
C THR A 140 -18.08 16.42 11.01
N LYS A 141 -17.03 16.96 10.42
CA LYS A 141 -16.60 16.72 9.06
C LYS A 141 -15.08 16.88 8.97
N ALA A 142 -14.51 16.34 7.91
CA ALA A 142 -13.07 16.40 7.66
C ALA A 142 -12.75 16.75 6.21
N GLY A 143 -11.57 17.34 5.99
CA GLY A 143 -10.88 17.28 4.74
C GLY A 143 -10.02 16.01 4.70
N VAL A 144 -10.05 15.27 3.59
CA VAL A 144 -9.20 14.09 3.37
C VAL A 144 -8.41 14.30 2.10
N GLU A 145 -7.08 14.24 2.21
CA GLU A 145 -6.18 14.37 1.07
C GLU A 145 -5.32 13.12 0.95
N GLY A 146 -5.20 12.59 -0.25
CA GLY A 146 -4.29 11.51 -0.60
C GLY A 146 -3.11 12.04 -1.39
N TYR A 147 -1.95 11.49 -1.11
CA TYR A 147 -0.68 11.80 -1.76
C TYR A 147 0.01 10.54 -2.22
N VAL A 148 0.82 10.68 -3.25
CA VAL A 148 1.72 9.64 -3.75
C VAL A 148 3.12 10.22 -3.81
N THR A 149 4.08 9.50 -3.26
CA THR A 149 5.51 9.82 -3.34
C THR A 149 6.19 8.79 -4.22
N VAL A 150 6.83 9.25 -5.29
CA VAL A 150 7.68 8.43 -6.17
C VAL A 150 9.13 8.71 -5.84
N VAL A 151 9.92 7.65 -5.66
CA VAL A 151 11.37 7.71 -5.39
C VAL A 151 12.08 7.06 -6.56
N ASN A 152 13.09 7.70 -7.12
CA ASN A 152 13.88 7.16 -8.22
C ASN A 152 15.36 7.01 -7.80
N ASN A 153 15.80 5.78 -7.70
CA ASN A 153 17.20 5.37 -7.46
C ASN A 153 17.70 4.44 -8.58
N SER A 154 17.09 4.49 -9.75
CA SER A 154 17.43 3.59 -10.88
C SER A 154 18.74 3.93 -11.57
N GLY A 155 19.31 5.10 -11.30
CA GLY A 155 20.50 5.62 -11.99
C GLY A 155 20.18 6.43 -13.27
N GLU A 156 18.89 6.54 -13.66
CA GLU A 156 18.45 7.20 -14.89
C GLU A 156 17.46 8.33 -14.57
N ASP A 157 17.56 9.45 -15.27
CA ASP A 157 16.59 10.55 -15.24
C ASP A 157 15.48 10.29 -16.29
N TYR A 158 14.22 10.45 -15.86
CA TYR A 158 13.06 10.32 -16.76
C TYR A 158 12.35 11.68 -16.87
N GLU A 159 12.72 12.44 -17.89
CA GLU A 159 12.15 13.75 -18.16
C GLU A 159 10.85 13.63 -18.96
N GLY A 160 9.83 14.41 -18.59
CA GLY A 160 8.55 14.42 -19.27
C GLY A 160 7.82 13.08 -19.25
N ALA A 161 8.01 12.26 -18.21
CA ALA A 161 7.46 10.93 -18.11
C ALA A 161 5.96 10.93 -17.81
N GLN A 162 5.21 10.06 -18.45
CA GLN A 162 3.89 9.65 -18.02
C GLN A 162 4.07 8.57 -16.91
N VAL A 163 3.68 8.89 -15.69
CA VAL A 163 3.82 7.98 -14.55
C VAL A 163 2.53 7.21 -14.30
N ARG A 164 2.62 5.89 -14.25
CA ARG A 164 1.54 4.96 -13.92
C ARG A 164 1.94 4.13 -12.69
N LEU A 165 1.06 4.07 -11.71
CA LEU A 165 1.29 3.40 -10.43
C LEU A 165 0.36 2.18 -10.36
N VAL A 166 0.93 1.02 -10.11
CA VAL A 166 0.18 -0.23 -10.04
C VAL A 166 -0.03 -0.63 -8.60
N VAL A 167 -1.28 -0.84 -8.22
CA VAL A 167 -1.70 -1.36 -6.91
C VAL A 167 -2.17 -2.78 -7.08
N GLY A 168 -1.55 -3.72 -6.39
CA GLY A 168 -1.78 -5.15 -6.47
C GLY A 168 -0.48 -5.93 -6.38
N THR A 169 -0.56 -7.25 -6.42
CA THR A 169 0.60 -8.15 -6.38
C THR A 169 0.88 -8.73 -7.75
N ILE A 170 2.16 -8.72 -8.13
CA ILE A 170 2.64 -9.42 -9.32
C ILE A 170 3.55 -10.55 -8.86
N ASN A 171 3.36 -11.72 -9.44
CA ASN A 171 4.24 -12.85 -9.18
C ASN A 171 5.47 -12.76 -10.09
N LEU A 172 6.60 -12.38 -9.53
CA LEU A 172 7.91 -12.45 -10.20
C LEU A 172 8.70 -13.67 -9.72
N VAL A 173 9.33 -14.35 -10.66
CA VAL A 173 10.18 -15.51 -10.38
C VAL A 173 11.58 -15.08 -9.90
N GLU A 174 12.06 -13.92 -10.37
CA GLU A 174 13.37 -13.37 -10.03
C GLU A 174 13.32 -11.84 -9.84
N LYS A 175 14.22 -11.33 -8.99
CA LYS A 175 14.32 -9.88 -8.75
C LYS A 175 15.21 -9.24 -9.79
N ILE A 176 14.67 -8.27 -10.50
CA ILE A 176 15.38 -7.57 -11.59
C ILE A 176 16.67 -6.89 -11.13
N ALA A 177 16.70 -6.35 -9.91
CA ALA A 177 17.93 -5.76 -9.36
C ALA A 177 19.11 -6.75 -9.29
N GLN A 178 18.85 -8.05 -9.07
CA GLN A 178 19.90 -9.09 -9.06
C GLN A 178 20.36 -9.41 -10.47
N LEU A 179 19.45 -9.40 -11.44
CA LEU A 179 19.76 -9.62 -12.85
C LEU A 179 20.57 -8.46 -13.43
N ALA A 180 20.19 -7.22 -13.12
CA ALA A 180 20.88 -6.04 -13.60
C ALA A 180 22.34 -5.92 -13.10
N GLN A 181 22.63 -6.37 -11.87
CA GLN A 181 23.99 -6.36 -11.31
C GLN A 181 24.89 -7.47 -11.89
N GLY A 182 24.31 -8.57 -12.39
CA GLY A 182 25.06 -9.72 -12.89
C GLY A 182 25.62 -9.58 -14.30
N GLY A 183 25.08 -8.73 -15.16
CA GLY A 183 25.49 -8.51 -16.55
C GLY A 183 25.56 -9.78 -17.42
N ARG A 184 25.03 -10.92 -16.95
CA ARG A 184 25.08 -12.23 -17.61
C ARG A 184 23.67 -12.82 -17.61
N PRO A 185 23.18 -13.39 -18.72
CA PRO A 185 21.92 -14.12 -18.74
C PRO A 185 21.92 -15.24 -17.71
N PRO A 186 20.82 -15.47 -16.97
CA PRO A 186 20.76 -16.52 -15.96
C PRO A 186 20.92 -17.89 -16.60
N THR A 187 21.93 -18.62 -16.16
CA THR A 187 21.96 -20.06 -16.37
C THR A 187 21.03 -20.71 -15.34
N THR A 188 20.13 -21.54 -15.80
CA THR A 188 19.08 -22.25 -15.07
C THR A 188 19.61 -23.15 -13.95
N GLU A 189 20.11 -22.58 -12.86
CA GLU A 189 20.32 -23.35 -11.60
C GLU A 189 20.39 -22.41 -10.39
N THR A 190 19.54 -22.69 -9.42
CA THR A 190 19.41 -22.18 -8.05
C THR A 190 18.35 -21.09 -7.81
N ALA A 191 17.19 -21.54 -7.34
CA ALA A 191 16.20 -20.69 -6.68
C ALA A 191 16.64 -20.43 -5.21
N PRO A 192 16.77 -19.17 -4.75
CA PRO A 192 17.01 -18.87 -3.34
C PRO A 192 15.73 -18.91 -2.51
N SER A 193 15.83 -19.50 -1.32
CA SER A 193 14.73 -19.64 -0.37
C SER A 193 14.21 -18.29 0.16
N ALA A 194 12.88 -18.14 0.28
CA ALA A 194 12.12 -16.95 0.64
C ALA A 194 12.26 -16.51 2.13
N GLY A 195 13.46 -16.36 2.67
CA GLY A 195 13.67 -16.09 4.10
C GLY A 195 14.32 -14.78 4.52
N ALA A 196 14.97 -14.04 3.62
CA ALA A 196 15.91 -12.98 4.04
C ALA A 196 15.44 -11.54 3.88
N THR A 197 14.34 -11.26 3.21
CA THR A 197 13.95 -9.89 2.78
C THR A 197 13.10 -9.10 3.77
N GLY A 198 12.52 -9.74 4.78
CA GLY A 198 11.70 -9.05 5.80
C GLY A 198 12.50 -8.21 6.81
N ARG A 199 13.81 -8.39 6.91
CA ARG A 199 14.65 -7.73 7.93
C ARG A 199 15.33 -6.44 7.46
N ALA A 200 15.62 -6.32 6.16
CA ALA A 200 16.24 -5.11 5.60
C ALA A 200 15.24 -3.94 5.49
N MET A 201 13.98 -4.23 5.16
CA MET A 201 12.93 -3.21 5.02
C MET A 201 12.49 -2.62 6.36
N ARG A 202 12.60 -3.37 7.48
CA ARG A 202 12.31 -2.84 8.82
C ARG A 202 13.39 -1.90 9.35
N LYS A 203 14.61 -1.99 8.87
CA LYS A 203 15.72 -1.13 9.32
C LYS A 203 15.70 0.25 8.65
N ALA A 204 15.29 0.33 7.40
CA ALA A 204 15.18 1.60 6.67
C ALA A 204 14.02 2.50 7.16
N VAL A 205 12.97 1.92 7.76
CA VAL A 205 11.83 2.69 8.32
C VAL A 205 12.12 3.18 9.74
N ALA A 206 13.08 2.57 10.46
CA ALA A 206 13.40 2.92 11.84
C ALA A 206 14.44 4.05 11.97
N GLU A 207 15.16 4.41 10.91
CA GLU A 207 16.22 5.42 10.94
C GLU A 207 15.81 6.81 10.37
N ALA A 208 14.54 7.00 9.98
CA ALA A 208 14.02 8.30 9.59
C ALA A 208 13.50 9.06 10.81
N GLU A 209 14.38 9.70 11.56
CA GLU A 209 14.02 10.70 12.55
C GLU A 209 13.29 11.89 11.91
N PRO A 210 12.22 12.44 12.52
CA PRO A 210 11.52 13.59 11.99
C PRO A 210 12.32 14.85 12.24
N GLY A 211 12.99 15.34 11.20
CA GLY A 211 13.59 16.67 11.19
C GLY A 211 12.54 17.75 11.43
N THR A 212 12.69 18.47 12.54
CA THR A 212 11.96 19.68 12.86
C THR A 212 12.31 20.79 11.86
N GLY A 213 11.36 21.13 11.00
CA GLY A 213 11.46 22.26 10.08
C GLY A 213 10.08 22.86 9.84
N GLY A 214 9.68 23.80 10.69
CA GLY A 214 8.48 24.59 10.51
C GLY A 214 8.63 25.62 9.41
N GLY A 215 7.53 25.95 8.73
CA GLY A 215 7.46 27.06 7.81
C GLY A 215 6.37 26.88 6.78
N ALA A 216 5.13 27.13 7.17
CA ALA A 216 4.05 27.28 6.22
C ALA A 216 4.15 28.65 5.55
N PHE A 217 4.48 28.71 4.27
CA PHE A 217 4.22 29.85 3.42
C PHE A 217 3.16 29.47 2.39
N PHE A 218 1.94 29.90 2.63
CA PHE A 218 0.91 29.93 1.60
C PHE A 218 1.06 31.19 0.77
N GLY A 219 1.84 31.11 -0.30
CA GLY A 219 1.83 32.08 -1.38
C GLY A 219 0.73 31.71 -2.38
N ALA A 220 -0.23 32.60 -2.57
CA ALA A 220 -1.22 32.51 -3.64
C ALA A 220 -0.50 32.73 -4.97
N GLY A 221 -0.14 31.63 -5.63
CA GLY A 221 0.28 31.59 -7.03
C GLY A 221 -0.76 30.80 -7.80
N ASP A 222 -1.10 31.22 -9.02
CA ASP A 222 -2.07 30.60 -9.92
C ASP A 222 -1.93 29.08 -9.95
N ALA A 223 -2.80 28.42 -9.23
CA ALA A 223 -2.82 26.97 -9.13
C ALA A 223 -3.36 26.39 -10.43
N LYS A 224 -2.47 25.96 -11.32
CA LYS A 224 -2.80 24.96 -12.35
C LYS A 224 -3.60 23.84 -11.66
N ALA A 225 -4.78 23.52 -12.20
CA ALA A 225 -5.63 22.47 -11.64
C ALA A 225 -4.79 21.20 -11.38
N PRO A 226 -5.01 20.50 -10.24
CA PRO A 226 -4.25 19.29 -9.93
C PRO A 226 -4.39 18.28 -11.08
N PRO A 227 -3.35 17.54 -11.41
CA PRO A 227 -3.38 16.56 -12.50
C PRO A 227 -4.47 15.53 -12.23
N LYS A 228 -5.37 15.34 -13.20
CA LYS A 228 -6.47 14.40 -13.11
C LYS A 228 -5.93 12.98 -13.22
N ILE A 229 -6.14 12.13 -12.22
CA ILE A 229 -5.75 10.72 -12.25
C ILE A 229 -6.83 9.96 -13.03
N VAL A 230 -6.43 9.32 -14.14
CA VAL A 230 -7.27 8.38 -14.88
C VAL A 230 -7.06 6.99 -14.32
N LYS A 231 -8.14 6.23 -14.14
CA LYS A 231 -8.16 4.95 -13.44
C LYS A 231 -8.63 3.85 -14.38
N GLU A 232 -7.83 2.79 -14.46
CA GLU A 232 -8.14 1.61 -15.27
C GLU A 232 -8.07 0.38 -14.35
N GLY A 233 -9.18 -0.33 -14.18
CA GLY A 233 -9.25 -1.62 -13.48
C GLY A 233 -8.91 -2.75 -14.45
N LEU A 234 -7.83 -3.47 -14.18
CA LEU A 234 -7.55 -4.79 -14.76
C LEU A 234 -7.89 -5.83 -13.69
N SER A 235 -8.30 -7.02 -14.07
CA SER A 235 -8.93 -8.00 -13.16
C SER A 235 -8.15 -8.33 -11.87
N GLU A 236 -6.86 -8.05 -11.82
CA GLU A 236 -5.96 -8.38 -10.69
C GLU A 236 -5.28 -7.18 -10.03
N TYR A 237 -5.29 -6.01 -10.68
CA TYR A 237 -4.65 -4.80 -10.16
C TYR A 237 -5.30 -3.52 -10.70
N PHE A 238 -5.09 -2.41 -9.98
CA PHE A 238 -5.50 -1.08 -10.41
C PHE A 238 -4.30 -0.28 -10.89
N ILE A 239 -4.48 0.46 -11.98
CA ILE A 239 -3.47 1.39 -12.49
C ILE A 239 -3.96 2.82 -12.25
N PHE A 240 -3.13 3.59 -11.57
CA PHE A 240 -3.31 5.03 -11.36
C PHE A 240 -2.36 5.78 -12.28
N THR A 241 -2.88 6.47 -13.28
CA THR A 241 -2.05 7.36 -14.13
C THR A 241 -1.98 8.74 -13.50
N VAL A 242 -0.79 9.19 -13.16
CA VAL A 242 -0.55 10.56 -12.70
C VAL A 242 -0.75 11.51 -13.86
N GLY A 243 -1.59 12.52 -13.68
CA GLY A 243 -1.91 13.47 -14.74
C GLY A 243 -0.73 14.36 -15.11
N GLY A 244 -0.64 14.71 -16.39
CA GLY A 244 0.47 15.48 -16.95
C GLY A 244 1.75 14.67 -17.08
N GLN A 245 2.80 15.35 -17.55
CA GLN A 245 4.14 14.78 -17.63
C GLN A 245 4.94 15.16 -16.39
N GLN A 246 5.69 14.20 -15.85
CA GLN A 246 6.49 14.35 -14.65
C GLN A 246 7.97 14.20 -14.99
N THR A 247 8.84 14.95 -14.31
CA THR A 247 10.28 14.72 -14.39
C THR A 247 10.74 14.00 -13.14
N VAL A 248 11.12 12.73 -13.29
CA VAL A 248 11.49 11.84 -12.18
C VAL A 248 13.01 11.66 -12.20
N LYS A 249 13.72 12.54 -11.49
CA LYS A 249 15.20 12.54 -11.47
C LYS A 249 15.73 11.44 -10.55
N THR A 250 16.83 10.82 -10.94
CA THR A 250 17.54 9.86 -10.10
C THR A 250 18.09 10.52 -8.83
N GLY A 251 18.03 9.79 -7.72
CA GLY A 251 18.40 10.31 -6.39
C GLY A 251 17.37 11.27 -5.78
N TRP A 252 16.19 11.44 -6.38
CA TRP A 252 15.14 12.35 -5.91
C TRP A 252 13.86 11.59 -5.55
N SER A 253 13.08 12.23 -4.67
CA SER A 253 11.69 11.85 -4.41
C SER A 253 10.75 12.99 -4.76
N GLN A 254 9.59 12.65 -5.32
CA GLN A 254 8.55 13.62 -5.69
C GLN A 254 7.22 13.23 -5.07
N ARG A 255 6.65 14.11 -4.26
CA ARG A 255 5.33 13.93 -3.63
C ARG A 255 4.27 14.69 -4.41
N MET A 256 3.23 13.99 -4.85
CA MET A 256 2.15 14.51 -5.69
C MET A 256 0.81 14.30 -5.02
N VAL A 257 -0.14 15.22 -5.26
CA VAL A 257 -1.52 15.06 -4.78
C VAL A 257 -2.25 14.03 -5.64
N SER A 258 -2.82 13.02 -4.98
CA SER A 258 -3.63 11.98 -5.63
C SER A 258 -5.10 12.39 -5.70
N PHE A 259 -5.66 12.84 -4.58
CA PHE A 259 -7.03 13.35 -4.51
C PHE A 259 -7.20 14.31 -3.34
N ARG A 260 -8.28 15.09 -3.37
CA ARG A 260 -8.74 15.95 -2.28
C ARG A 260 -10.24 15.85 -2.14
N SER A 261 -10.70 15.48 -0.96
CA SER A 261 -12.12 15.48 -0.59
C SER A 261 -12.38 16.46 0.54
N ARG A 262 -13.37 17.30 0.39
CA ARG A 262 -13.76 18.31 1.39
C ARG A 262 -15.11 17.94 2.01
N ASP A 263 -15.30 18.35 3.26
CA ASP A 263 -16.54 18.11 3.99
C ASP A 263 -16.95 16.63 4.01
N VAL A 264 -15.98 15.75 4.22
CA VAL A 264 -16.18 14.30 4.36
C VAL A 264 -16.88 14.05 5.70
N PRO A 265 -18.10 13.51 5.73
CA PRO A 265 -18.75 13.14 6.97
C PRO A 265 -18.02 11.93 7.59
N PHE A 266 -18.04 11.83 8.92
CA PHE A 266 -17.55 10.66 9.63
C PHE A 266 -18.31 10.48 10.94
N GLU A 267 -18.39 9.24 11.41
CA GLU A 267 -18.99 8.90 12.71
C GLU A 267 -17.89 8.78 13.78
N ILE A 268 -18.20 9.21 14.99
CA ILE A 268 -17.35 8.96 16.16
C ILE A 268 -17.96 7.82 16.96
N LEU A 269 -17.22 6.72 17.08
CA LEU A 269 -17.61 5.57 17.87
C LEU A 269 -16.55 5.31 18.94
N TYR A 270 -16.99 5.26 20.22
CA TYR A 270 -16.15 4.77 21.31
C TYR A 270 -16.27 3.25 21.40
N ARG A 271 -15.16 2.56 21.68
CA ARG A 271 -15.14 1.12 21.89
C ARG A 271 -14.51 0.80 23.22
N TYR A 272 -15.24 0.07 24.03
CA TYR A 272 -14.72 -0.54 25.26
C TYR A 272 -14.48 -2.03 25.00
N ARG A 273 -13.22 -2.38 24.84
CA ARG A 273 -12.75 -3.75 24.60
C ARG A 273 -11.47 -3.98 25.38
N PRO A 274 -11.55 -4.27 26.71
CA PRO A 274 -10.39 -4.25 27.61
C PRO A 274 -9.28 -5.22 27.22
N HIS A 275 -9.62 -6.37 26.65
CA HIS A 275 -8.62 -7.35 26.17
C HIS A 275 -7.86 -6.89 24.91
N GLN A 276 -8.38 -5.91 24.16
CA GLN A 276 -7.80 -5.44 22.91
C GLN A 276 -7.11 -4.08 23.08
N TYR A 277 -7.72 -3.16 23.83
CA TYR A 277 -7.30 -1.77 23.90
C TYR A 277 -6.95 -1.30 25.31
N GLY A 278 -7.04 -2.19 26.33
CA GLY A 278 -6.85 -1.81 27.73
C GLY A 278 -8.14 -1.31 28.41
N PRO A 279 -8.02 -0.79 29.64
CA PRO A 279 -9.18 -0.54 30.51
C PRO A 279 -9.98 0.72 30.17
N ALA A 280 -9.49 1.57 29.26
CA ALA A 280 -10.17 2.80 28.86
C ALA A 280 -10.89 2.65 27.51
N PRO A 281 -12.04 3.32 27.31
CA PRO A 281 -12.66 3.41 25.99
C PRO A 281 -11.74 4.10 24.98
N VAL A 282 -11.66 3.54 23.78
CA VAL A 282 -10.89 4.07 22.68
C VAL A 282 -11.82 4.69 21.65
N ARG A 283 -11.46 5.87 21.16
CA ARG A 283 -12.23 6.62 20.18
C ARG A 283 -11.83 6.24 18.77
N PHE A 284 -12.80 5.98 17.93
CA PHE A 284 -12.64 5.71 16.49
C PHE A 284 -13.33 6.77 15.66
N PHE A 285 -12.66 7.19 14.59
CA PHE A 285 -13.30 7.89 13.49
C PHE A 285 -13.61 6.87 12.40
N ILE A 286 -14.88 6.86 11.98
CA ILE A 286 -15.41 5.86 11.06
C ILE A 286 -15.97 6.58 9.84
N LEU A 287 -15.46 6.23 8.68
CA LEU A 287 -15.91 6.67 7.38
C LEU A 287 -15.84 5.52 6.39
N ALA A 288 -16.19 5.71 5.13
CA ALA A 288 -16.04 4.70 4.10
C ALA A 288 -15.48 5.29 2.81
N ASN A 289 -14.84 4.47 2.00
CA ASN A 289 -14.35 4.87 0.69
C ASN A 289 -15.50 4.81 -0.35
N ASP A 290 -16.48 5.68 -0.22
CA ASP A 290 -17.68 5.71 -1.05
C ASP A 290 -18.15 7.15 -1.38
N ALA A 291 -19.19 7.25 -2.19
CA ALA A 291 -19.74 8.52 -2.63
C ALA A 291 -20.42 9.30 -1.49
N GLU A 292 -20.99 8.65 -0.48
CA GLU A 292 -21.62 9.30 0.67
C GLU A 292 -20.58 10.07 1.48
N HIS A 293 -19.36 9.52 1.57
CA HIS A 293 -18.19 10.16 2.17
C HIS A 293 -17.39 11.00 1.17
N LYS A 294 -17.97 11.33 -0.01
CA LYS A 294 -17.31 12.12 -1.06
C LYS A 294 -15.94 11.54 -1.50
N MET A 295 -15.83 10.24 -1.42
CA MET A 295 -14.71 9.42 -1.85
C MET A 295 -15.21 8.31 -2.79
N GLY A 296 -14.51 7.21 -2.93
CA GLY A 296 -14.99 6.02 -3.65
C GLY A 296 -14.85 6.06 -5.16
N GLU A 297 -14.16 7.04 -5.71
CA GLU A 297 -13.84 7.03 -7.13
C GLU A 297 -12.79 5.96 -7.47
N SER A 298 -11.97 5.56 -6.49
CA SER A 298 -10.94 4.54 -6.60
C SER A 298 -10.68 3.87 -5.27
N PRO A 299 -10.12 2.66 -5.28
CA PRO A 299 -9.53 2.11 -4.07
C PRO A 299 -8.38 3.01 -3.57
N LEU A 300 -8.12 2.94 -2.28
CA LEU A 300 -6.98 3.64 -1.67
C LEU A 300 -5.86 2.62 -1.43
N PRO A 301 -4.65 2.85 -1.96
CA PRO A 301 -3.48 2.03 -1.66
C PRO A 301 -3.18 1.94 -0.17
N ASP A 302 -2.42 0.93 0.23
CA ASP A 302 -1.82 0.87 1.55
C ASP A 302 -0.89 2.08 1.78
N GLY A 303 -0.87 2.58 3.02
CA GLY A 303 -0.11 3.78 3.32
C GLY A 303 -0.25 4.22 4.78
N ILE A 304 0.14 5.45 5.05
CA ILE A 304 0.04 6.05 6.38
C ILE A 304 -0.98 7.18 6.33
N ILE A 305 -2.02 7.11 7.18
CA ILE A 305 -2.93 8.22 7.40
C ILE A 305 -2.54 8.98 8.67
N ARG A 306 -2.42 10.31 8.53
CA ARG A 306 -2.18 11.22 9.65
C ARG A 306 -3.45 12.01 9.92
N VAL A 307 -3.92 11.96 11.16
CA VAL A 307 -5.16 12.61 11.58
C VAL A 307 -4.84 13.83 12.41
N PHE A 308 -5.42 14.96 12.02
CA PHE A 308 -5.31 16.24 12.71
C PHE A 308 -6.71 16.80 13.00
N ARG A 309 -6.80 17.75 13.93
CA ARG A 309 -7.99 18.53 14.21
C ARG A 309 -7.64 20.01 14.21
N GLU A 310 -8.48 20.84 13.61
CA GLU A 310 -8.44 22.28 13.77
C GLU A 310 -8.70 22.66 15.23
N ASN A 311 -7.92 23.56 15.79
CA ASN A 311 -8.11 24.01 17.18
C ASN A 311 -9.07 25.21 17.30
N GLY A 312 -9.70 25.62 16.20
CA GLY A 312 -10.65 26.74 16.15
C GLY A 312 -10.00 28.13 16.18
N LYS A 313 -8.66 28.21 16.15
CA LYS A 313 -7.88 29.45 16.05
C LYS A 313 -7.04 29.43 14.78
N ASP A 314 -5.76 29.15 14.88
CA ASP A 314 -4.82 29.14 13.74
C ASP A 314 -3.82 27.98 13.79
N GLY A 315 -4.21 26.90 14.42
CA GLY A 315 -3.38 25.72 14.56
C GLY A 315 -4.09 24.39 14.36
N LEU A 316 -3.28 23.37 14.19
CA LEU A 316 -3.69 21.98 14.09
C LEU A 316 -3.20 21.20 15.32
N SER A 317 -4.07 20.39 15.88
CA SER A 317 -3.73 19.38 16.88
C SER A 317 -3.56 18.05 16.19
N PHE A 318 -2.41 17.43 16.34
CA PHE A 318 -2.13 16.07 15.85
C PHE A 318 -2.80 15.04 16.77
N PHE A 319 -3.49 14.05 16.18
CA PHE A 319 -4.06 12.94 16.92
C PHE A 319 -3.23 11.67 16.79
N VAL A 320 -3.07 11.17 15.56
CA VAL A 320 -2.45 9.87 15.34
C VAL A 320 -1.89 9.77 13.93
N ALA A 321 -0.86 8.93 13.77
CA ALA A 321 -0.47 8.35 12.48
C ALA A 321 -0.73 6.84 12.54
N GLN A 322 -1.46 6.32 11.57
CA GLN A 322 -1.84 4.91 11.51
C GLN A 322 -1.56 4.36 10.11
N SER A 323 -0.96 3.16 10.04
CA SER A 323 -0.84 2.43 8.78
C SER A 323 -2.21 1.89 8.37
N THR A 324 -2.56 2.10 7.11
CA THR A 324 -3.74 1.52 6.49
C THR A 324 -3.33 0.42 5.51
N LYS A 325 -4.15 -0.61 5.42
CA LYS A 325 -4.07 -1.59 4.33
C LYS A 325 -4.77 -1.02 3.10
N TYR A 326 -4.63 -1.69 1.97
CA TYR A 326 -5.44 -1.43 0.79
C TYR A 326 -6.93 -1.37 1.14
N ILE A 327 -7.60 -0.28 0.74
CA ILE A 327 -9.00 -0.02 1.05
C ILE A 327 -9.80 -0.01 -0.26
N PRO A 328 -10.56 -1.07 -0.55
CA PRO A 328 -11.45 -1.12 -1.72
C PRO A 328 -12.49 0.01 -1.74
N ILE A 329 -13.13 0.19 -2.89
CA ILE A 329 -14.32 1.04 -3.00
C ILE A 329 -15.44 0.44 -2.14
N LYS A 330 -16.17 1.28 -1.41
CA LYS A 330 -17.22 0.96 -0.42
C LYS A 330 -16.73 0.32 0.87
N GLU A 331 -15.43 0.11 1.03
CA GLU A 331 -14.88 -0.45 2.27
C GLU A 331 -14.86 0.61 3.37
N LYS A 332 -15.10 0.13 4.60
CA LYS A 332 -15.10 0.92 5.81
C LYS A 332 -13.68 1.26 6.26
N ILE A 333 -13.47 2.50 6.65
CA ILE A 333 -12.22 3.02 7.19
C ILE A 333 -12.41 3.29 8.68
N GLU A 334 -11.67 2.60 9.53
CA GLU A 334 -11.71 2.76 10.97
C GLU A 334 -10.37 3.29 11.50
N LEU A 335 -10.37 4.51 11.99
CA LEU A 335 -9.18 5.18 12.50
C LEU A 335 -9.23 5.23 14.02
N ASN A 336 -8.32 4.52 14.66
CA ASN A 336 -8.15 4.54 16.10
C ASN A 336 -7.40 5.81 16.50
N VAL A 337 -8.09 6.79 17.07
CA VAL A 337 -7.50 8.07 17.48
C VAL A 337 -7.13 8.12 18.96
N GLY A 338 -7.08 6.96 19.63
CA GLY A 338 -6.63 6.83 21.02
C GLY A 338 -7.75 7.00 22.05
N THR A 339 -7.35 7.05 23.31
CA THR A 339 -8.25 7.25 24.44
C THR A 339 -8.70 8.72 24.54
N ASP A 340 -9.82 8.93 25.22
CA ASP A 340 -10.37 10.26 25.50
C ASP A 340 -10.68 10.35 27.00
N ASP A 341 -9.91 11.15 27.72
CA ASP A 341 -10.03 11.31 29.17
C ASP A 341 -11.39 11.88 29.61
N GLN A 342 -12.16 12.42 28.68
CA GLN A 342 -13.52 12.91 28.94
C GLN A 342 -14.57 11.80 28.92
N ILE A 343 -14.20 10.56 28.58
CA ILE A 343 -15.10 9.40 28.56
C ILE A 343 -14.57 8.35 29.50
N VAL A 344 -15.30 8.12 30.59
CA VAL A 344 -14.93 7.17 31.63
C VAL A 344 -15.96 6.06 31.69
N TYR A 345 -15.49 4.82 31.57
CA TYR A 345 -16.30 3.62 31.78
C TYR A 345 -15.89 2.94 33.08
N GLU A 346 -16.87 2.52 33.87
CA GLU A 346 -16.67 1.74 35.08
C GLU A 346 -17.67 0.57 35.16
N ARG A 347 -17.23 -0.54 35.68
CA ARG A 347 -18.05 -1.72 35.98
C ARG A 347 -17.74 -2.20 37.38
N VAL A 348 -18.75 -2.31 38.25
CA VAL A 348 -18.63 -2.70 39.64
C VAL A 348 -19.52 -3.91 39.90
N VAL A 349 -19.02 -4.92 40.60
CA VAL A 349 -19.82 -6.04 41.08
C VAL A 349 -20.66 -5.55 42.26
N LEU A 350 -21.99 -5.60 42.14
CA LEU A 350 -22.92 -5.25 43.22
C LEU A 350 -23.26 -6.44 44.10
N ASP A 351 -23.38 -7.61 43.49
CA ASP A 351 -23.77 -8.84 44.19
C ASP A 351 -23.15 -10.07 43.56
N LEU A 352 -22.90 -11.08 44.40
CA LEU A 352 -22.41 -12.38 43.99
C LEU A 352 -23.13 -13.46 44.82
N THR A 353 -23.95 -14.26 44.16
CA THR A 353 -24.73 -15.34 44.75
C THR A 353 -24.32 -16.68 44.19
N ARG A 354 -24.29 -17.71 45.03
CA ARG A 354 -24.04 -19.10 44.63
C ARG A 354 -25.22 -19.98 45.00
N GLN A 355 -25.63 -20.82 44.04
CA GLN A 355 -26.78 -21.71 44.21
C GLN A 355 -26.58 -22.99 43.38
N SER A 356 -27.58 -23.88 43.41
CA SER A 356 -27.59 -25.11 42.60
C SER A 356 -26.35 -26.00 42.88
N PHE A 357 -25.97 -26.16 44.12
CA PHE A 357 -24.79 -26.94 44.49
C PHE A 357 -24.97 -28.42 44.16
N ILE A 358 -24.01 -29.01 43.47
CA ILE A 358 -23.87 -30.46 43.27
C ILE A 358 -22.75 -30.96 44.20
N TYR A 359 -23.06 -32.00 44.96
CA TYR A 359 -22.10 -32.64 45.87
C TYR A 359 -21.62 -33.96 45.26
N ASP A 360 -20.40 -34.36 45.56
CA ASP A 360 -19.89 -35.66 45.17
C ASP A 360 -20.59 -36.76 45.95
N GLU A 361 -21.10 -37.82 45.29
CA GLU A 361 -21.90 -38.86 45.90
C GLU A 361 -21.08 -39.90 46.72
N ASN A 362 -19.75 -39.95 46.48
CA ASN A 362 -18.86 -40.94 47.05
C ASN A 362 -17.60 -40.41 47.80
N PRO A 363 -17.59 -39.27 48.48
CA PRO A 363 -16.44 -38.88 49.27
C PRO A 363 -16.59 -39.39 50.71
N PRO A 364 -15.47 -39.68 51.46
CA PRO A 364 -15.53 -39.64 52.88
C PRO A 364 -15.96 -38.25 53.37
N PRO A 365 -16.78 -38.12 54.45
CA PRO A 365 -17.18 -36.79 54.92
C PRO A 365 -16.00 -35.91 55.27
N PRO A 366 -16.07 -34.55 54.95
CA PRO A 366 -17.23 -33.81 54.46
C PRO A 366 -17.39 -33.88 52.90
N SER A 367 -18.68 -33.98 52.48
CA SER A 367 -19.01 -33.96 51.01
C SER A 367 -18.42 -32.78 50.29
N ARG A 368 -17.75 -33.03 49.18
CA ARG A 368 -17.11 -31.98 48.35
C ARG A 368 -18.08 -31.40 47.32
N VAL A 369 -18.18 -30.08 47.28
CA VAL A 369 -18.91 -29.41 46.17
C VAL A 369 -18.15 -29.59 44.87
N VAL A 370 -18.81 -30.13 43.85
CA VAL A 370 -18.24 -30.44 42.53
C VAL A 370 -18.89 -29.62 41.39
N GLY A 371 -19.97 -28.89 41.66
CA GLY A 371 -20.63 -27.98 40.74
C GLY A 371 -21.52 -26.98 41.46
N TRP A 372 -21.65 -25.78 40.89
CA TRP A 372 -22.57 -24.73 41.37
C TRP A 372 -22.84 -23.73 40.28
N ASP A 373 -23.88 -22.92 40.45
CA ASP A 373 -24.15 -21.74 39.65
C ASP A 373 -23.73 -20.51 40.43
N GLU A 374 -22.97 -19.60 39.77
CA GLU A 374 -22.54 -18.35 40.35
C GLU A 374 -23.13 -17.19 39.54
N THR A 375 -24.04 -16.44 40.14
CA THR A 375 -24.67 -15.27 39.55
C THR A 375 -23.96 -14.01 40.05
N ARG A 376 -23.50 -13.20 39.11
CA ARG A 376 -22.88 -11.90 39.35
C ARG A 376 -23.77 -10.81 38.77
N LYS A 377 -24.08 -9.82 39.62
CA LYS A 377 -24.76 -8.58 39.19
C LYS A 377 -23.77 -7.45 39.13
N TRP A 378 -23.72 -6.78 38.02
CA TRP A 378 -22.84 -5.62 37.83
C TRP A 378 -23.66 -4.34 37.63
N GLN A 379 -23.18 -3.24 38.24
CA GLN A 379 -23.52 -1.91 37.81
C GLN A 379 -22.45 -1.42 36.85
N GLU A 380 -22.87 -1.04 35.69
CA GLU A 380 -22.03 -0.44 34.69
C GLU A 380 -22.41 1.03 34.55
N GLN A 381 -21.40 1.89 34.24
CA GLN A 381 -21.66 3.30 33.99
C GLN A 381 -20.69 3.90 32.99
N VAL A 382 -21.19 4.82 32.18
CA VAL A 382 -20.38 5.68 31.32
C VAL A 382 -20.61 7.12 31.73
N ARG A 383 -19.54 7.83 32.02
CA ARG A 383 -19.55 9.28 32.25
C ARG A 383 -19.06 9.97 31.00
N ASN A 384 -19.92 10.82 30.43
CA ASN A 384 -19.60 11.64 29.27
C ASN A 384 -19.43 13.09 29.74
N TYR A 385 -18.18 13.55 29.82
CA TYR A 385 -17.87 14.94 30.16
C TYR A 385 -17.84 15.87 28.94
N ARG A 386 -17.94 15.30 27.73
CA ARG A 386 -17.97 16.08 26.48
C ARG A 386 -19.27 16.87 26.33
N ALA A 387 -19.18 17.98 25.62
CA ALA A 387 -20.37 18.80 25.27
C ALA A 387 -21.25 18.16 24.17
N LYS A 388 -20.93 16.95 23.72
CA LYS A 388 -21.64 16.21 22.67
C LYS A 388 -22.11 14.85 23.16
N PRO A 389 -23.23 14.32 22.67
CA PRO A 389 -23.58 12.93 22.90
C PRO A 389 -22.54 12.01 22.27
N ILE A 390 -22.38 10.84 22.83
CA ILE A 390 -21.48 9.80 22.32
C ILE A 390 -22.22 8.50 22.12
N LYS A 391 -21.69 7.69 21.20
CA LYS A 391 -22.07 6.30 21.00
C LYS A 391 -20.91 5.43 21.43
N ILE A 392 -21.15 4.47 22.30
CA ILE A 392 -20.13 3.54 22.80
C ILE A 392 -20.55 2.09 22.58
N GLU A 393 -19.70 1.31 21.95
CA GLU A 393 -19.81 -0.13 21.77
C GLU A 393 -19.02 -0.83 22.89
N ILE A 394 -19.67 -1.75 23.56
CA ILE A 394 -19.10 -2.45 24.72
C ILE A 394 -19.09 -3.92 24.42
N ARG A 395 -17.94 -4.56 24.68
CA ARG A 395 -17.75 -6.01 24.62
C ARG A 395 -17.20 -6.54 25.93
N HIS A 396 -17.81 -7.62 26.42
CA HIS A 396 -17.33 -8.37 27.57
C HIS A 396 -16.99 -9.80 27.17
N VAL A 397 -15.77 -10.22 27.42
CA VAL A 397 -15.40 -11.64 27.26
C VAL A 397 -15.79 -12.40 28.53
N LEU A 398 -16.73 -13.32 28.40
CA LEU A 398 -17.25 -14.14 29.50
C LEU A 398 -16.92 -15.61 29.19
N PRO A 399 -15.86 -16.16 29.81
CA PRO A 399 -15.45 -17.55 29.53
C PRO A 399 -16.38 -18.54 30.24
N GLY A 400 -16.58 -19.69 29.62
CA GLY A 400 -17.37 -20.80 30.20
C GLY A 400 -18.81 -20.85 29.69
N ASP A 401 -19.65 -21.52 30.48
CA ASP A 401 -21.10 -21.64 30.26
C ASP A 401 -21.78 -20.51 31.02
N VAL A 402 -22.28 -19.49 30.33
CA VAL A 402 -22.77 -18.26 30.95
C VAL A 402 -24.10 -17.83 30.35
N ASP A 403 -25.10 -17.64 31.20
CA ASP A 403 -26.32 -16.91 30.88
C ASP A 403 -26.12 -15.44 31.16
N PHE A 404 -26.24 -14.59 30.12
CA PHE A 404 -26.00 -13.15 30.21
C PHE A 404 -27.23 -12.33 29.86
N SER A 405 -27.54 -11.31 30.66
CA SER A 405 -28.62 -10.37 30.41
C SER A 405 -28.21 -8.93 30.76
N ILE A 406 -28.90 -7.97 30.14
CA ILE A 406 -28.81 -6.52 30.43
C ILE A 406 -30.22 -6.00 30.71
N GLU A 407 -30.35 -5.07 31.64
CA GLU A 407 -31.62 -4.41 32.00
C GLU A 407 -32.34 -3.88 30.75
N ALA A 408 -33.62 -4.17 30.66
CA ALA A 408 -34.44 -3.89 29.49
C ALA A 408 -34.46 -2.39 29.12
N GLY A 409 -34.37 -2.10 27.82
CA GLY A 409 -34.50 -0.74 27.24
C GLY A 409 -33.24 0.10 27.30
N GLN A 410 -32.17 -0.32 27.95
CA GLN A 410 -30.93 0.45 28.07
C GLN A 410 -29.94 0.16 26.93
N ALA A 411 -29.74 -1.11 26.58
CA ALA A 411 -28.81 -1.51 25.54
C ALA A 411 -29.48 -1.63 24.17
N GLN A 412 -28.81 -1.09 23.14
CA GLN A 412 -29.23 -1.24 21.75
C GLN A 412 -28.40 -2.35 21.09
N GLY A 413 -29.08 -3.21 20.34
CA GLY A 413 -28.40 -4.22 19.49
C GLY A 413 -27.62 -5.26 20.27
N LEU A 414 -28.10 -5.69 21.46
CA LEU A 414 -27.48 -6.78 22.22
C LEU A 414 -27.41 -8.04 21.34
N LYS A 415 -26.19 -8.51 21.07
CA LYS A 415 -25.90 -9.70 20.27
C LYS A 415 -24.62 -10.36 20.76
N LEU A 416 -24.33 -11.55 20.28
CA LEU A 416 -23.02 -12.16 20.42
C LEU A 416 -22.09 -11.75 19.28
N PHE A 417 -20.92 -11.21 19.60
CA PHE A 417 -19.85 -11.00 18.64
C PHE A 417 -19.18 -12.33 18.26
N ASP A 418 -18.93 -13.16 19.27
CA ASP A 418 -18.49 -14.55 19.15
C ASP A 418 -19.18 -15.38 20.23
N PHE A 419 -18.88 -16.69 20.32
CA PHE A 419 -19.56 -17.63 21.22
C PHE A 419 -19.47 -17.28 22.73
N ARG A 420 -18.62 -16.35 23.15
CA ARG A 420 -18.41 -15.94 24.55
C ARG A 420 -18.38 -14.43 24.78
N THR A 421 -18.67 -13.64 23.75
CA THR A 421 -18.50 -12.18 23.83
C THR A 421 -19.81 -11.45 23.50
N PRO A 422 -20.63 -11.09 24.49
CA PRO A 422 -21.73 -10.14 24.33
C PRO A 422 -21.23 -8.79 23.85
N GLU A 423 -21.94 -8.22 22.86
CA GLU A 423 -21.71 -6.88 22.32
C GLU A 423 -23.02 -6.09 22.36
N TYR A 424 -22.94 -4.84 22.77
CA TYR A 424 -24.07 -3.92 22.76
C TYR A 424 -23.61 -2.48 22.65
N VAL A 425 -24.53 -1.58 22.29
CA VAL A 425 -24.27 -0.15 22.08
C VAL A 425 -25.08 0.70 23.03
N MET A 426 -24.44 1.73 23.59
CA MET A 426 -25.06 2.71 24.46
C MET A 426 -24.92 4.11 23.86
N ASN A 427 -26.00 4.89 23.88
CA ASN A 427 -25.99 6.31 23.54
C ASN A 427 -25.99 7.12 24.84
N VAL A 428 -24.91 7.87 25.08
CA VAL A 428 -24.73 8.65 26.30
C VAL A 428 -24.86 10.14 25.98
N PRO A 429 -25.88 10.84 26.51
CA PRO A 429 -26.07 12.25 26.28
C PRO A 429 -24.86 13.09 26.72
N ALA A 430 -24.77 14.30 26.15
CA ALA A 430 -23.74 15.27 26.50
C ALA A 430 -23.75 15.60 27.99
N ARG A 431 -22.58 15.62 28.64
CA ARG A 431 -22.42 16.00 30.06
C ARG A 431 -23.28 15.18 31.02
N LYS A 432 -23.54 13.89 30.69
CA LYS A 432 -24.38 13.00 31.51
C LYS A 432 -23.61 11.73 31.86
N THR A 433 -24.08 11.11 32.96
CA THR A 433 -23.71 9.75 33.33
C THR A 433 -24.89 8.84 33.03
N LEU A 434 -24.65 7.78 32.29
CA LEU A 434 -25.61 6.71 32.07
C LEU A 434 -25.19 5.52 32.92
N LYS A 435 -26.15 4.91 33.67
CA LYS A 435 -25.96 3.71 34.51
C LYS A 435 -26.95 2.67 34.07
N TRP A 436 -26.54 1.41 34.13
CA TRP A 436 -27.40 0.24 33.87
C TRP A 436 -26.91 -0.99 34.66
N LEU A 437 -27.75 -1.99 34.72
CA LEU A 437 -27.43 -3.28 35.36
C LEU A 437 -27.21 -4.33 34.27
N SER A 438 -26.21 -5.19 34.51
CA SER A 438 -26.01 -6.43 33.75
C SER A 438 -25.86 -7.58 34.72
N GLU A 439 -26.25 -8.79 34.30
CA GLU A 439 -26.19 -10.01 35.11
C GLU A 439 -25.58 -11.15 34.27
N GLY A 440 -24.76 -11.96 34.94
CA GLY A 440 -24.21 -13.17 34.35
C GLY A 440 -24.25 -14.32 35.31
N THR A 441 -24.94 -15.39 34.94
CA THR A 441 -24.94 -16.67 35.70
C THR A 441 -23.94 -17.63 35.06
N PHE A 442 -22.90 -17.96 35.80
CA PHE A 442 -21.82 -18.86 35.40
C PHE A 442 -22.13 -20.27 35.94
N HIS A 443 -22.29 -21.25 35.07
CA HIS A 443 -22.44 -22.65 35.42
C HIS A 443 -21.06 -23.29 35.58
N LEU A 444 -20.70 -23.70 36.79
CA LEU A 444 -19.36 -24.11 37.14
C LEU A 444 -19.30 -25.60 37.57
N GLY A 445 -18.17 -26.23 37.30
CA GLY A 445 -17.97 -27.65 37.62
C GLY A 445 -18.97 -28.56 36.89
N ARG A 446 -19.66 -29.45 37.58
CA ARG A 446 -20.65 -30.38 36.99
C ARG A 446 -21.93 -29.67 36.45
N ASN A 447 -22.15 -28.39 36.79
CA ASN A 447 -23.24 -27.59 36.23
C ASN A 447 -22.90 -27.09 34.83
N GLN A 448 -21.63 -27.03 34.46
CA GLN A 448 -21.22 -26.60 33.13
C GLN A 448 -21.59 -27.64 32.06
N LYS A 449 -22.44 -27.28 31.13
CA LYS A 449 -22.91 -28.15 30.02
C LYS A 449 -22.30 -27.79 28.68
N GLN A 450 -21.79 -26.56 28.55
CA GLN A 450 -21.28 -26.02 27.33
C GLN A 450 -20.13 -25.01 27.60
N ASN A 451 -19.56 -24.43 26.55
CA ASN A 451 -18.53 -23.37 26.67
C ASN A 451 -18.89 -22.20 25.80
N ARG A 452 -20.02 -21.57 26.06
CA ARG A 452 -20.52 -20.42 25.34
C ARG A 452 -21.43 -19.56 26.20
N VAL A 453 -21.66 -18.32 25.77
CA VAL A 453 -22.64 -17.41 26.38
C VAL A 453 -24.00 -17.62 25.72
N GLN A 454 -25.05 -17.61 26.53
CA GLN A 454 -26.44 -17.50 26.09
C GLN A 454 -26.96 -16.12 26.49
N LEU A 455 -27.57 -15.41 25.55
CA LEU A 455 -28.26 -14.16 25.88
C LEU A 455 -29.66 -14.48 26.41
N LYS A 456 -29.97 -13.96 27.58
CA LYS A 456 -31.30 -14.06 28.21
C LYS A 456 -32.03 -12.73 28.03
N THR A 457 -33.32 -12.83 27.78
CA THR A 457 -34.19 -11.65 27.84
C THR A 457 -34.39 -11.34 29.34
N PRO A 458 -34.29 -10.09 29.78
CA PRO A 458 -34.50 -9.70 31.18
C PRO A 458 -35.87 -10.05 31.66
#